data_09ac4322b47a84bf5d9eb330603b2c37
#
_entry.id   09ac4322b47a84bf5d9eb330603b2c37
#
_cell.length_a   1.000
_cell.length_b   1.000
_cell.length_c   1.000
_cell.angle_alpha   90.00
_cell.angle_beta   90.00
_cell.angle_gamma   90.00
#
_symmetry.space_group_name_H-M   'P 1'
#
loop_
_entity.id
_entity.type
_entity.pdbx_description
1 polymer ?
#
loop_
_entity_poly.entity_id
_entity_poly.type
_entity_poly.pdbx_seq_one_letter_code
_entity_poly.pdbx_strand_id
1 'polypeptide(L)'
;MAKDIKYNWEAREGLKKGVDALANAVKVTLGPKGRNVIIDKKFGAPQITKDGVTVAKEIELKEAIENMGAQMVKEVASKTNDQAGDGTTTATVLAQAIFNTGLKNVTAGANPMELKRGIDKAVSTIVENLKGQSVEINDSHEKIEQVATISANNDNAVGKVIAEAMQKVKKEGVITIEEAKGTDTTVKIVEGMQFDRGYISPYFVTDAEKMEAVYDNPYILIYNKKISNMKEFLPILEKVVQSGRPMLVISEDVDSEALATLVVNRLRGGLKIVAVKAPGFGDRRKEMLEDIAILTGGTVISEEKGFKLEDAGIEMLGTAEKITVDKENTTIVSGKGDKDAIAGRIAMIKAQIEKTTSDYDREKLQERLAKLAGGVAVIYVGAASEVEMKEKKDRYDDALHATRAAIEEGIIPGGGVAYIRSISSLKNLKGENEDQKIGIDIVRRALEEPLRQIAANAGKEGSVIVNAVMKGKGDYGYNARTDQFVNMIEAGVIDPTKVARVALENAASIAGMLLTTECVLAEIKEETPAAPMGAGMNPGMGGMY
;
A
#
# COMPACT_ATOMS: atom_id res chain seq x y z
N MET A 1 -23.01 8.98 24.58
CA MET A 1 -23.78 9.03 23.34
C MET A 1 -24.72 7.85 23.29
N ALA A 2 -25.98 8.05 22.92
CA ALA A 2 -26.94 6.96 22.73
C ALA A 2 -26.56 6.13 21.51
N LYS A 3 -26.87 4.82 21.53
CA LYS A 3 -26.61 3.89 20.45
C LYS A 3 -27.92 3.42 19.84
N ASP A 4 -28.00 3.40 18.51
CA ASP A 4 -29.01 2.67 17.77
C ASP A 4 -28.57 1.21 17.64
N ILE A 5 -29.41 0.29 18.04
CA ILE A 5 -29.09 -1.14 18.08
C ILE A 5 -30.01 -1.87 17.12
N LYS A 6 -29.42 -2.52 16.12
CA LYS A 6 -30.15 -3.37 15.17
C LYS A 6 -29.70 -4.81 15.28
N TYR A 7 -30.63 -5.72 15.11
CA TYR A 7 -30.44 -7.16 15.26
C TYR A 7 -30.87 -7.90 13.99
N ASN A 8 -30.42 -9.14 13.88
CA ASN A 8 -30.91 -10.10 12.91
C ASN A 8 -30.88 -9.57 11.48
N TRP A 9 -32.00 -9.66 10.76
CA TRP A 9 -32.11 -9.30 9.37
C TRP A 9 -31.92 -7.80 9.10
N GLU A 10 -32.37 -6.92 10.01
CA GLU A 10 -32.21 -5.47 9.85
C GLU A 10 -30.72 -5.07 9.85
N ALA A 11 -29.95 -5.63 10.77
CA ALA A 11 -28.52 -5.42 10.83
C ALA A 11 -27.83 -5.91 9.55
N ARG A 12 -28.16 -7.12 9.12
CA ARG A 12 -27.56 -7.76 7.93
C ARG A 12 -27.94 -7.06 6.63
N GLU A 13 -29.20 -6.61 6.49
CA GLU A 13 -29.64 -5.87 5.32
C GLU A 13 -28.96 -4.51 5.20
N GLY A 14 -28.83 -3.77 6.31
CA GLY A 14 -28.08 -2.51 6.33
C GLY A 14 -26.62 -2.69 5.95
N LEU A 15 -25.94 -3.67 6.57
CA LEU A 15 -24.55 -4.01 6.21
C LEU A 15 -24.44 -4.38 4.74
N LYS A 16 -25.38 -5.20 4.21
CA LYS A 16 -25.40 -5.60 2.79
C LYS A 16 -25.49 -4.41 1.84
N LYS A 17 -26.36 -3.45 2.12
CA LYS A 17 -26.48 -2.24 1.29
C LYS A 17 -25.17 -1.47 1.24
N GLY A 18 -24.49 -1.36 2.38
CA GLY A 18 -23.17 -0.74 2.46
C GLY A 18 -22.10 -1.46 1.65
N VAL A 19 -22.01 -2.79 1.81
CA VAL A 19 -21.11 -3.65 1.02
C VAL A 19 -21.37 -3.48 -0.47
N ASP A 20 -22.65 -3.54 -0.88
CA ASP A 20 -23.02 -3.43 -2.30
C ASP A 20 -22.76 -2.03 -2.84
N ALA A 21 -23.00 -0.98 -2.09
CA ALA A 21 -22.75 0.39 -2.51
C ALA A 21 -21.26 0.60 -2.84
N LEU A 22 -20.38 0.22 -1.93
CA LEU A 22 -18.93 0.35 -2.14
C LEU A 22 -18.45 -0.57 -3.27
N ALA A 23 -18.78 -1.84 -3.21
CA ALA A 23 -18.29 -2.80 -4.20
C ALA A 23 -18.77 -2.49 -5.62
N ASN A 24 -20.01 -2.00 -5.78
CA ASN A 24 -20.54 -1.61 -7.09
C ASN A 24 -19.83 -0.38 -7.67
N ALA A 25 -19.40 0.56 -6.83
CA ALA A 25 -18.63 1.72 -7.28
C ALA A 25 -17.19 1.33 -7.68
N VAL A 26 -16.57 0.40 -6.93
CA VAL A 26 -15.19 -0.03 -7.18
C VAL A 26 -15.08 -0.97 -8.39
N LYS A 27 -15.97 -1.98 -8.52
CA LYS A 27 -15.85 -3.04 -9.53
C LYS A 27 -15.92 -2.58 -10.99
N VAL A 28 -16.43 -1.36 -11.24
CA VAL A 28 -16.49 -0.80 -12.61
C VAL A 28 -15.11 -0.50 -13.18
N THR A 29 -14.09 -0.40 -12.32
CA THR A 29 -12.71 -0.12 -12.70
C THR A 29 -11.93 -1.38 -13.12
N LEU A 30 -12.47 -2.59 -12.84
CA LEU A 30 -11.74 -3.85 -13.00
C LEU A 30 -11.49 -4.21 -14.47
N GLY A 31 -10.23 -4.57 -14.75
CA GLY A 31 -9.79 -5.14 -16.02
C GLY A 31 -9.52 -4.11 -17.13
N PRO A 32 -9.07 -4.56 -18.32
CA PRO A 32 -8.57 -3.68 -19.39
C PRO A 32 -9.63 -2.75 -19.98
N LYS A 33 -10.91 -3.08 -19.84
CA LYS A 33 -12.05 -2.23 -20.24
C LYS A 33 -12.80 -1.63 -19.05
N GLY A 34 -12.17 -1.64 -17.87
CA GLY A 34 -12.63 -0.91 -16.69
C GLY A 34 -12.71 0.60 -16.98
N ARG A 35 -13.60 1.28 -16.26
CA ARG A 35 -13.93 2.70 -16.48
C ARG A 35 -13.45 3.53 -15.30
N ASN A 36 -13.21 4.82 -15.57
CA ASN A 36 -12.88 5.78 -14.55
C ASN A 36 -14.09 6.06 -13.64
N VAL A 37 -13.78 6.38 -12.38
CA VAL A 37 -14.70 6.96 -11.41
C VAL A 37 -14.30 8.41 -11.19
N ILE A 38 -15.29 9.31 -11.13
CA ILE A 38 -15.08 10.73 -10.83
C ILE A 38 -15.46 10.93 -9.36
N ILE A 39 -14.54 11.51 -8.61
CA ILE A 39 -14.68 11.79 -7.18
C ILE A 39 -14.75 13.29 -6.99
N ASP A 40 -15.80 13.77 -6.33
CA ASP A 40 -15.92 15.17 -5.96
C ASP A 40 -14.97 15.51 -4.81
N LYS A 41 -14.30 16.64 -4.89
CA LYS A 41 -13.41 17.14 -3.85
C LYS A 41 -13.94 18.45 -3.29
N LYS A 42 -13.92 18.60 -1.98
CA LYS A 42 -14.36 19.84 -1.29
C LYS A 42 -13.61 21.09 -1.76
N PHE A 43 -12.38 20.91 -2.20
CA PHE A 43 -11.52 21.98 -2.73
C PHE A 43 -10.77 21.47 -3.96
N GLY A 44 -10.67 22.29 -5.01
CA GLY A 44 -9.99 21.95 -6.25
C GLY A 44 -10.88 21.28 -7.31
N ALA A 45 -10.26 20.70 -8.32
CA ALA A 45 -10.95 19.97 -9.37
C ALA A 45 -11.36 18.56 -8.92
N PRO A 46 -12.46 17.99 -9.47
CA PRO A 46 -12.79 16.58 -9.25
C PRO A 46 -11.62 15.66 -9.63
N GLN A 47 -11.41 14.63 -8.83
CA GLN A 47 -10.40 13.60 -9.10
C GLN A 47 -10.98 12.53 -10.03
N ILE A 48 -10.22 12.14 -11.04
CA ILE A 48 -10.56 11.03 -11.95
C ILE A 48 -9.58 9.91 -11.67
N THR A 49 -10.08 8.70 -11.38
CA THR A 49 -9.22 7.56 -11.08
C THR A 49 -9.83 6.23 -11.54
N LYS A 50 -8.98 5.24 -11.76
CA LYS A 50 -9.34 3.81 -11.90
C LYS A 50 -8.85 2.98 -10.72
N ASP A 51 -8.07 3.56 -9.82
CA ASP A 51 -7.57 2.84 -8.66
C ASP A 51 -8.71 2.50 -7.69
N GLY A 52 -8.83 1.20 -7.39
CA GLY A 52 -9.91 0.68 -6.54
C GLY A 52 -9.82 1.12 -5.10
N VAL A 53 -8.61 1.25 -4.53
CA VAL A 53 -8.45 1.69 -3.14
C VAL A 53 -8.77 3.17 -2.97
N THR A 54 -8.38 4.01 -3.93
CA THR A 54 -8.74 5.43 -3.94
C THR A 54 -10.25 5.62 -3.99
N VAL A 55 -10.95 4.87 -4.87
CA VAL A 55 -12.42 4.91 -4.92
C VAL A 55 -13.02 4.43 -3.59
N ALA A 56 -12.52 3.33 -3.03
CA ALA A 56 -13.04 2.77 -1.79
C ALA A 56 -12.87 3.73 -0.59
N LYS A 57 -11.73 4.42 -0.51
CA LYS A 57 -11.43 5.38 0.56
C LYS A 57 -12.38 6.58 0.60
N GLU A 58 -12.88 7.02 -0.53
CA GLU A 58 -13.77 8.18 -0.64
C GLU A 58 -15.25 7.87 -0.38
N ILE A 59 -15.61 6.57 -0.31
CA ILE A 59 -17.01 6.21 -0.08
C ILE A 59 -17.36 6.33 1.41
N GLU A 60 -18.29 7.22 1.68
CA GLU A 60 -18.95 7.42 2.96
C GLU A 60 -20.45 7.52 2.76
N LEU A 61 -21.22 6.71 3.49
CA LEU A 61 -22.67 6.64 3.36
C LEU A 61 -23.35 7.40 4.50
N LYS A 62 -24.50 7.99 4.18
CA LYS A 62 -25.26 8.79 5.13
C LYS A 62 -25.83 7.95 6.28
N GLU A 63 -26.35 6.77 5.97
CA GLU A 63 -26.94 5.85 6.94
C GLU A 63 -25.83 5.10 7.69
N ALA A 64 -25.82 5.19 9.01
CA ALA A 64 -24.72 4.72 9.86
C ALA A 64 -24.43 3.21 9.69
N ILE A 65 -25.48 2.37 9.62
CA ILE A 65 -25.32 0.91 9.49
C ILE A 65 -24.86 0.53 8.08
N GLU A 66 -25.39 1.19 7.05
CA GLU A 66 -24.91 1.01 5.68
C GLU A 66 -23.44 1.45 5.56
N ASN A 67 -23.10 2.57 6.21
CA ASN A 67 -21.71 3.04 6.23
C ASN A 67 -20.77 2.04 6.92
N MET A 68 -21.20 1.36 8.00
CA MET A 68 -20.40 0.29 8.62
C MET A 68 -20.11 -0.84 7.63
N GLY A 69 -21.11 -1.28 6.86
CA GLY A 69 -20.92 -2.28 5.80
C GLY A 69 -19.91 -1.82 4.74
N ALA A 70 -20.00 -0.57 4.30
CA ALA A 70 -19.04 0.03 3.39
C ALA A 70 -17.64 0.09 4.01
N GLN A 71 -17.49 0.55 5.26
CA GLN A 71 -16.18 0.64 5.93
C GLN A 71 -15.51 -0.73 6.08
N MET A 72 -16.26 -1.81 6.31
CA MET A 72 -15.68 -3.16 6.37
C MET A 72 -15.09 -3.60 5.02
N VAL A 73 -15.73 -3.29 3.91
CA VAL A 73 -15.18 -3.59 2.56
C VAL A 73 -14.05 -2.62 2.20
N LYS A 74 -14.11 -1.38 2.65
CA LYS A 74 -13.00 -0.42 2.54
C LYS A 74 -11.73 -0.97 3.22
N GLU A 75 -11.88 -1.62 4.38
CA GLU A 75 -10.77 -2.28 5.08
C GLU A 75 -10.17 -3.42 4.23
N VAL A 76 -10.99 -4.18 3.49
CA VAL A 76 -10.49 -5.20 2.53
C VAL A 76 -9.57 -4.56 1.50
N ALA A 77 -10.02 -3.48 0.85
CA ALA A 77 -9.25 -2.79 -0.16
C ALA A 77 -7.94 -2.20 0.42
N SER A 78 -8.02 -1.54 1.59
CA SER A 78 -6.86 -0.92 2.25
C SER A 78 -5.82 -1.95 2.66
N LYS A 79 -6.23 -3.05 3.33
CA LYS A 79 -5.30 -4.13 3.71
C LYS A 79 -4.65 -4.81 2.52
N THR A 80 -5.40 -5.00 1.43
CA THR A 80 -4.84 -5.60 0.21
C THR A 80 -3.80 -4.67 -0.40
N ASN A 81 -4.07 -3.37 -0.41
CA ASN A 81 -3.10 -2.37 -0.84
C ASN A 81 -1.83 -2.39 0.03
N ASP A 82 -1.97 -2.38 1.36
CA ASP A 82 -0.84 -2.37 2.28
C ASP A 82 0.05 -3.61 2.15
N GLN A 83 -0.52 -4.77 1.83
CA GLN A 83 0.20 -6.05 1.78
C GLN A 83 0.77 -6.39 0.39
N ALA A 84 0.07 -6.01 -0.66
CA ALA A 84 0.41 -6.41 -2.03
C ALA A 84 0.52 -5.23 -3.01
N GLY A 85 0.05 -4.04 -2.63
CA GLY A 85 0.10 -2.81 -3.42
C GLY A 85 -0.78 -2.81 -4.68
N ASP A 86 -1.50 -3.90 -4.95
CA ASP A 86 -2.41 -4.07 -6.07
C ASP A 86 -3.50 -5.10 -5.70
N GLY A 87 -4.48 -5.34 -6.59
CA GLY A 87 -5.55 -6.32 -6.41
C GLY A 87 -6.71 -5.86 -5.53
N THR A 88 -6.78 -4.59 -5.19
CA THR A 88 -7.79 -3.98 -4.30
C THR A 88 -9.21 -4.15 -4.84
N THR A 89 -9.39 -3.94 -6.15
CA THR A 89 -10.67 -4.17 -6.84
C THR A 89 -11.07 -5.64 -6.85
N THR A 90 -10.13 -6.55 -7.11
CA THR A 90 -10.38 -7.99 -7.07
C THR A 90 -10.79 -8.45 -5.68
N ALA A 91 -10.11 -7.97 -4.63
CA ALA A 91 -10.45 -8.26 -3.24
C ALA A 91 -11.86 -7.78 -2.87
N THR A 92 -12.23 -6.58 -3.32
CA THR A 92 -13.57 -6.00 -3.12
C THR A 92 -14.66 -6.83 -3.80
N VAL A 93 -14.43 -7.28 -5.04
CA VAL A 93 -15.35 -8.16 -5.79
C VAL A 93 -15.52 -9.50 -5.09
N LEU A 94 -14.42 -10.11 -4.65
CA LEU A 94 -14.45 -11.38 -3.91
C LEU A 94 -15.19 -11.25 -2.58
N ALA A 95 -14.94 -10.17 -1.82
CA ALA A 95 -15.61 -9.92 -0.55
C ALA A 95 -17.14 -9.77 -0.73
N GLN A 96 -17.57 -8.99 -1.72
CA GLN A 96 -18.99 -8.87 -2.07
C GLN A 96 -19.61 -10.23 -2.44
N ALA A 97 -18.91 -11.02 -3.25
CA ALA A 97 -19.40 -12.31 -3.72
C ALA A 97 -19.56 -13.33 -2.58
N ILE A 98 -18.53 -13.44 -1.71
CA ILE A 98 -18.55 -14.32 -0.54
C ILE A 98 -19.68 -13.89 0.41
N PHE A 99 -19.74 -12.60 0.76
CA PHE A 99 -20.73 -12.07 1.67
C PHE A 99 -22.15 -12.26 1.14
N ASN A 100 -22.45 -11.82 -0.10
CA ASN A 100 -23.79 -11.92 -0.66
C ASN A 100 -24.28 -13.36 -0.84
N THR A 101 -23.36 -14.29 -1.21
CA THR A 101 -23.72 -15.71 -1.33
C THR A 101 -23.90 -16.34 0.05
N GLY A 102 -23.03 -16.02 0.99
CA GLY A 102 -23.11 -16.50 2.38
C GLY A 102 -24.36 -16.01 3.09
N LEU A 103 -24.71 -14.73 2.93
CA LEU A 103 -25.89 -14.13 3.56
C LEU A 103 -27.20 -14.83 3.16
N LYS A 104 -27.33 -15.26 1.89
CA LYS A 104 -28.48 -16.04 1.42
C LYS A 104 -28.62 -17.35 2.22
N ASN A 105 -27.51 -18.02 2.48
CA ASN A 105 -27.50 -19.28 3.23
C ASN A 105 -27.74 -19.06 4.73
N VAL A 106 -27.19 -18.00 5.34
CA VAL A 106 -27.49 -17.61 6.72
C VAL A 106 -28.97 -17.31 6.89
N THR A 107 -29.56 -16.55 5.95
CA THR A 107 -31.00 -16.25 5.96
C THR A 107 -31.85 -17.51 5.79
N ALA A 108 -31.35 -18.52 5.10
CA ALA A 108 -31.99 -19.83 4.93
C ALA A 108 -31.82 -20.75 6.18
N GLY A 109 -31.11 -20.31 7.21
CA GLY A 109 -30.97 -21.04 8.49
C GLY A 109 -29.63 -21.78 8.66
N ALA A 110 -28.67 -21.63 7.76
CA ALA A 110 -27.33 -22.21 7.94
C ALA A 110 -26.59 -21.52 9.10
N ASN A 111 -25.82 -22.29 9.86
CA ASN A 111 -25.03 -21.78 10.97
C ASN A 111 -23.86 -20.92 10.47
N PRO A 112 -23.82 -19.60 10.76
CA PRO A 112 -22.81 -18.71 10.22
C PRO A 112 -21.38 -19.03 10.68
N MET A 113 -21.22 -19.59 11.89
CA MET A 113 -19.91 -19.99 12.40
C MET A 113 -19.35 -21.20 11.65
N GLU A 114 -20.20 -22.16 11.30
CA GLU A 114 -19.81 -23.32 10.50
C GLU A 114 -19.58 -22.96 9.04
N LEU A 115 -20.40 -22.04 8.49
CA LEU A 115 -20.13 -21.47 7.16
C LEU A 115 -18.74 -20.85 7.11
N LYS A 116 -18.39 -20.03 8.11
CA LYS A 116 -17.07 -19.40 8.20
C LYS A 116 -15.95 -20.43 8.23
N ARG A 117 -16.05 -21.49 9.03
CA ARG A 117 -15.07 -22.58 9.07
C ARG A 117 -14.90 -23.23 7.70
N GLY A 118 -16.01 -23.46 6.98
CA GLY A 118 -15.98 -23.98 5.61
C GLY A 118 -15.29 -23.02 4.63
N ILE A 119 -15.55 -21.71 4.74
CA ILE A 119 -14.90 -20.66 3.95
C ILE A 119 -13.39 -20.66 4.22
N ASP A 120 -12.98 -20.61 5.49
CA ASP A 120 -11.57 -20.57 5.89
C ASP A 120 -10.81 -21.80 5.34
N LYS A 121 -11.42 -22.98 5.43
CA LYS A 121 -10.84 -24.23 4.89
C LYS A 121 -10.68 -24.20 3.37
N ALA A 122 -11.69 -23.69 2.66
CA ALA A 122 -11.64 -23.54 1.22
C ALA A 122 -10.56 -22.55 0.78
N VAL A 123 -10.48 -21.40 1.45
CA VAL A 123 -9.48 -20.36 1.16
C VAL A 123 -8.07 -20.89 1.34
N SER A 124 -7.78 -21.58 2.44
CA SER A 124 -6.45 -22.20 2.66
C SER A 124 -6.09 -23.16 1.51
N THR A 125 -7.03 -24.00 1.07
CA THR A 125 -6.80 -24.93 -0.04
C THR A 125 -6.55 -24.20 -1.37
N ILE A 126 -7.28 -23.11 -1.64
CA ILE A 126 -7.09 -22.28 -2.85
C ILE A 126 -5.74 -21.58 -2.82
N VAL A 127 -5.35 -21.01 -1.67
CA VAL A 127 -4.05 -20.35 -1.51
C VAL A 127 -2.88 -21.29 -1.78
N GLU A 128 -2.95 -22.52 -1.26
CA GLU A 128 -1.95 -23.55 -1.56
C GLU A 128 -1.92 -23.89 -3.07
N ASN A 129 -3.09 -23.98 -3.68
CA ASN A 129 -3.17 -24.26 -5.12
C ASN A 129 -2.64 -23.11 -5.97
N LEU A 130 -2.93 -21.83 -5.61
CA LEU A 130 -2.38 -20.65 -6.29
C LEU A 130 -0.85 -20.62 -6.20
N LYS A 131 -0.28 -20.91 -5.02
CA LYS A 131 1.17 -21.06 -4.85
C LYS A 131 1.74 -22.20 -5.72
N GLY A 132 1.01 -23.30 -5.85
CA GLY A 132 1.40 -24.43 -6.73
C GLY A 132 1.31 -24.13 -8.24
N GLN A 133 0.52 -23.14 -8.65
CA GLN A 133 0.45 -22.66 -10.03
C GLN A 133 1.52 -21.61 -10.35
N SER A 134 2.17 -21.06 -9.32
CA SER A 134 3.10 -19.94 -9.46
C SER A 134 4.34 -20.35 -10.28
N VAL A 135 4.72 -19.47 -11.20
CA VAL A 135 5.93 -19.55 -11.99
C VAL A 135 6.86 -18.41 -11.60
N GLU A 136 8.06 -18.73 -11.16
CA GLU A 136 9.06 -17.73 -10.85
C GLU A 136 9.46 -16.94 -12.11
N ILE A 137 9.56 -15.63 -11.98
CA ILE A 137 9.94 -14.76 -13.10
C ILE A 137 11.45 -14.48 -13.15
N ASN A 138 12.17 -14.77 -12.04
CA ASN A 138 13.59 -14.44 -11.89
C ASN A 138 13.85 -12.98 -12.34
N ASP A 139 14.94 -12.72 -13.06
CA ASP A 139 15.28 -11.39 -13.61
C ASP A 139 14.80 -11.21 -15.05
N SER A 140 13.72 -11.89 -15.46
CA SER A 140 13.19 -11.79 -16.83
C SER A 140 12.59 -10.43 -17.10
N HIS A 141 13.32 -9.60 -17.84
CA HIS A 141 12.88 -8.27 -18.26
C HIS A 141 11.52 -8.29 -18.95
N GLU A 142 11.25 -9.27 -19.80
CA GLU A 142 9.98 -9.43 -20.51
C GLU A 142 8.82 -9.67 -19.54
N LYS A 143 9.00 -10.55 -18.55
CA LYS A 143 7.95 -10.85 -17.56
C LYS A 143 7.69 -9.67 -16.63
N ILE A 144 8.73 -8.96 -16.23
CA ILE A 144 8.64 -7.70 -15.46
C ILE A 144 7.84 -6.65 -16.25
N GLU A 145 8.17 -6.45 -17.54
CA GLU A 145 7.43 -5.52 -18.41
C GLU A 145 5.96 -5.93 -18.55
N GLN A 146 5.68 -7.22 -18.72
CA GLN A 146 4.31 -7.75 -18.84
C GLN A 146 3.51 -7.51 -17.56
N VAL A 147 4.04 -7.83 -16.37
CA VAL A 147 3.37 -7.58 -15.07
C VAL A 147 3.07 -6.09 -14.91
N ALA A 148 4.08 -5.24 -15.09
CA ALA A 148 3.92 -3.80 -14.94
C ALA A 148 2.91 -3.22 -15.95
N THR A 149 2.91 -3.73 -17.20
CA THR A 149 1.93 -3.34 -18.21
C THR A 149 0.51 -3.70 -17.79
N ILE A 150 0.27 -4.91 -17.29
CA ILE A 150 -1.06 -5.36 -16.87
C ILE A 150 -1.57 -4.54 -15.69
N SER A 151 -0.76 -4.36 -14.66
CA SER A 151 -1.13 -3.55 -13.49
C SER A 151 -1.37 -2.08 -13.87
N ALA A 152 -0.61 -1.54 -14.81
CA ALA A 152 -0.83 -0.21 -15.38
C ALA A 152 -2.00 -0.12 -16.37
N ASN A 153 -3.03 -0.94 -16.24
CA ASN A 153 -4.19 -0.97 -17.14
C ASN A 153 -3.84 -1.19 -18.63
N ASN A 154 -2.89 -2.05 -18.92
CA ASN A 154 -2.35 -2.36 -20.24
C ASN A 154 -1.60 -1.18 -20.92
N ASP A 155 -0.99 -0.31 -20.15
CA ASP A 155 -0.11 0.74 -20.64
C ASP A 155 1.32 0.22 -20.82
N ASN A 156 1.69 -0.11 -22.06
CA ASN A 156 3.02 -0.61 -22.39
C ASN A 156 4.14 0.42 -22.12
N ALA A 157 3.83 1.73 -22.14
CA ALA A 157 4.84 2.75 -21.85
C ALA A 157 5.25 2.70 -20.38
N VAL A 158 4.28 2.55 -19.48
CA VAL A 158 4.53 2.34 -18.06
C VAL A 158 5.31 1.04 -17.83
N GLY A 159 4.89 -0.07 -18.45
CA GLY A 159 5.59 -1.36 -18.34
C GLY A 159 7.06 -1.28 -18.70
N LYS A 160 7.40 -0.64 -19.82
CA LYS A 160 8.79 -0.44 -20.26
C LYS A 160 9.62 0.38 -19.29
N VAL A 161 9.06 1.48 -18.79
CA VAL A 161 9.76 2.38 -17.84
C VAL A 161 10.05 1.66 -16.52
N ILE A 162 9.09 0.89 -15.99
CA ILE A 162 9.29 0.08 -14.78
C ILE A 162 10.36 -0.99 -15.00
N ALA A 163 10.28 -1.74 -16.11
CA ALA A 163 11.26 -2.79 -16.43
C ALA A 163 12.67 -2.21 -16.62
N GLU A 164 12.80 -1.04 -17.27
CA GLU A 164 14.08 -0.32 -17.39
C GLU A 164 14.61 0.11 -16.02
N ALA A 165 13.75 0.66 -15.14
CA ALA A 165 14.13 1.07 -13.79
C ALA A 165 14.62 -0.13 -12.97
N MET A 166 13.87 -1.25 -12.98
CA MET A 166 14.23 -2.50 -12.29
C MET A 166 15.57 -3.07 -12.79
N GLN A 167 15.82 -3.04 -14.10
CA GLN A 167 17.08 -3.52 -14.67
C GLN A 167 18.27 -2.69 -14.18
N LYS A 168 18.09 -1.37 -14.07
CA LYS A 168 19.16 -0.45 -13.64
C LYS A 168 19.54 -0.62 -12.18
N VAL A 169 18.56 -0.86 -11.28
CA VAL A 169 18.81 -0.96 -9.83
C VAL A 169 18.95 -2.41 -9.35
N LYS A 170 18.71 -3.40 -10.21
CA LYS A 170 18.69 -4.82 -9.89
C LYS A 170 17.62 -5.19 -8.83
N LYS A 171 17.62 -6.46 -8.39
CA LYS A 171 16.59 -7.05 -7.51
C LYS A 171 16.41 -6.33 -6.17
N GLU A 172 17.49 -5.79 -5.61
CA GLU A 172 17.51 -5.15 -4.28
C GLU A 172 17.48 -3.62 -4.35
N GLY A 173 17.42 -3.07 -5.57
CA GLY A 173 17.43 -1.63 -5.76
C GLY A 173 16.08 -0.97 -5.46
N VAL A 174 16.15 0.27 -5.03
CA VAL A 174 14.98 1.09 -4.70
C VAL A 174 14.53 1.85 -5.92
N ILE A 175 13.22 1.88 -6.16
CA ILE A 175 12.59 2.71 -7.17
C ILE A 175 11.61 3.63 -6.46
N THR A 176 11.69 4.92 -6.76
CA THR A 176 10.75 5.95 -6.31
C THR A 176 10.12 6.65 -7.50
N ILE A 177 8.92 7.17 -7.31
CA ILE A 177 8.14 7.83 -8.35
C ILE A 177 7.93 9.29 -7.94
N GLU A 178 8.41 10.19 -8.79
CA GLU A 178 8.40 11.63 -8.56
C GLU A 178 7.72 12.36 -9.71
N GLU A 179 7.30 13.58 -9.43
CA GLU A 179 6.71 14.46 -10.44
C GLU A 179 7.81 15.12 -11.28
N ALA A 180 7.70 15.03 -12.61
CA ALA A 180 8.56 15.78 -13.51
C ALA A 180 8.09 17.24 -13.61
N LYS A 181 9.03 18.14 -13.89
CA LYS A 181 8.69 19.55 -14.23
C LYS A 181 8.14 19.74 -15.64
N GLY A 182 8.21 18.70 -16.47
CA GLY A 182 7.79 18.69 -17.87
C GLY A 182 6.79 17.59 -18.19
N THR A 183 6.52 17.40 -19.47
CA THR A 183 5.56 16.40 -19.97
C THR A 183 6.15 15.01 -20.17
N ASP A 184 7.49 14.91 -20.22
CA ASP A 184 8.18 13.66 -20.53
C ASP A 184 8.49 12.86 -19.26
N THR A 185 8.24 11.56 -19.31
CA THR A 185 8.61 10.64 -18.24
C THR A 185 10.04 10.15 -18.44
N THR A 186 10.87 10.23 -17.40
CA THR A 186 12.29 9.84 -17.46
C THR A 186 12.71 9.04 -16.25
N VAL A 187 13.73 8.16 -16.42
CA VAL A 187 14.33 7.37 -15.33
C VAL A 187 15.75 7.85 -15.07
N LYS A 188 16.03 8.24 -13.84
CA LYS A 188 17.40 8.63 -13.40
C LYS A 188 17.84 7.75 -12.24
N ILE A 189 19.13 7.40 -12.23
CA ILE A 189 19.77 6.79 -11.07
C ILE A 189 20.45 7.88 -10.27
N VAL A 190 20.19 7.88 -8.97
CA VAL A 190 20.76 8.83 -8.01
C VAL A 190 21.37 8.10 -6.82
N GLU A 191 22.31 8.74 -6.13
CA GLU A 191 22.81 8.23 -4.86
C GLU A 191 21.69 8.21 -3.84
N GLY A 192 21.50 7.10 -3.17
CA GLY A 192 20.44 6.94 -2.19
C GLY A 192 20.38 5.54 -1.62
N MET A 193 19.57 5.35 -0.59
CA MET A 193 19.33 4.05 -0.01
C MET A 193 17.97 3.96 0.65
N GLN A 194 17.50 2.74 0.84
CA GLN A 194 16.35 2.43 1.67
C GLN A 194 16.75 1.48 2.79
N PHE A 195 16.16 1.67 3.96
CA PHE A 195 16.28 0.73 5.07
C PHE A 195 14.93 0.49 5.74
N ASP A 196 14.77 -0.69 6.30
CA ASP A 196 13.55 -1.26 6.86
C ASP A 196 13.26 -0.75 8.28
N ARG A 197 13.04 0.57 8.40
CA ARG A 197 12.54 1.26 9.60
C ARG A 197 11.66 2.41 9.16
N GLY A 198 10.39 2.35 9.55
CA GLY A 198 9.45 3.43 9.31
C GLY A 198 9.39 4.44 10.46
N TYR A 199 8.43 5.34 10.39
CA TYR A 199 8.25 6.38 11.41
C TYR A 199 7.87 5.77 12.77
N ILE A 200 8.41 6.35 13.84
CA ILE A 200 8.13 5.91 15.22
C ILE A 200 6.68 6.23 15.62
N SER A 201 6.08 7.24 15.01
CA SER A 201 4.71 7.64 15.30
C SER A 201 3.97 8.05 14.02
N PRO A 202 2.72 7.59 13.81
CA PRO A 202 1.91 7.99 12.66
C PRO A 202 1.59 9.50 12.66
N TYR A 203 1.74 10.18 13.77
CA TYR A 203 1.61 11.64 13.82
C TYR A 203 2.70 12.41 13.07
N PHE A 204 3.74 11.76 12.56
CA PHE A 204 4.74 12.37 11.68
C PHE A 204 4.33 12.40 10.21
N VAL A 205 3.27 11.71 9.83
CA VAL A 205 2.77 11.61 8.45
C VAL A 205 2.42 12.98 7.88
N THR A 206 2.92 13.29 6.69
CA THR A 206 2.63 14.53 5.94
C THR A 206 1.61 14.31 4.83
N ASP A 207 1.60 13.11 4.24
CA ASP A 207 0.64 12.64 3.25
C ASP A 207 -0.26 11.56 3.88
N ALA A 208 -1.47 11.97 4.29
CA ALA A 208 -2.42 11.07 4.93
C ALA A 208 -3.04 10.03 3.95
N GLU A 209 -3.04 10.29 2.64
CA GLU A 209 -3.56 9.34 1.65
C GLU A 209 -2.63 8.13 1.51
N LYS A 210 -1.31 8.38 1.48
CA LYS A 210 -0.26 7.36 1.38
C LYS A 210 0.29 6.91 2.73
N MET A 211 -0.09 7.55 3.82
CA MET A 211 0.46 7.33 5.15
C MET A 211 1.99 7.48 5.19
N GLU A 212 2.51 8.49 4.52
CA GLU A 212 3.94 8.77 4.39
C GLU A 212 4.32 10.13 4.98
N ALA A 213 5.54 10.23 5.51
CA ALA A 213 6.19 11.50 5.83
C ALA A 213 7.20 11.82 4.74
N VAL A 214 6.92 12.87 3.95
CA VAL A 214 7.74 13.28 2.80
C VAL A 214 8.30 14.67 3.07
N TYR A 215 9.62 14.82 2.93
CA TYR A 215 10.29 16.10 3.09
C TYR A 215 11.37 16.31 2.05
N ASP A 216 11.39 17.52 1.46
CA ASP A 216 12.41 17.98 0.53
C ASP A 216 13.53 18.72 1.25
N ASN A 217 14.76 18.52 0.81
CA ASN A 217 15.98 19.12 1.35
C ASN A 217 16.11 19.00 2.89
N PRO A 218 15.87 17.82 3.50
CA PRO A 218 15.95 17.67 4.94
C PRO A 218 17.38 17.72 5.46
N TYR A 219 17.52 18.10 6.72
CA TYR A 219 18.65 17.71 7.55
C TYR A 219 18.45 16.29 8.07
N ILE A 220 19.53 15.55 8.25
CA ILE A 220 19.50 14.17 8.74
C ILE A 220 20.40 14.08 9.97
N LEU A 221 19.80 13.92 11.13
CA LEU A 221 20.51 13.64 12.39
C LEU A 221 20.71 12.14 12.51
N ILE A 222 21.96 11.72 12.74
CA ILE A 222 22.34 10.32 12.91
C ILE A 222 22.95 10.16 14.30
N TYR A 223 22.19 9.51 15.21
CA TYR A 223 22.57 9.35 16.61
C TYR A 223 22.54 7.87 17.01
N ASN A 224 23.60 7.38 17.63
CA ASN A 224 23.74 5.94 17.93
C ASN A 224 23.07 5.49 19.23
N LYS A 225 22.47 6.40 19.99
CA LYS A 225 21.77 6.12 21.24
C LYS A 225 20.29 6.50 21.15
N LYS A 226 19.58 6.20 22.23
CA LYS A 226 18.19 6.56 22.45
C LYS A 226 18.06 8.04 22.84
N ILE A 227 17.03 8.70 22.30
CA ILE A 227 16.67 10.07 22.68
C ILE A 227 15.40 10.00 23.55
N SER A 228 15.57 10.19 24.88
CA SER A 228 14.46 10.17 25.84
C SER A 228 14.27 11.54 26.49
N ASN A 229 15.31 12.35 26.59
CA ASN A 229 15.36 13.64 27.24
C ASN A 229 15.52 14.77 26.22
N MET A 230 14.63 15.74 26.25
CA MET A 230 14.68 16.90 25.34
C MET A 230 15.83 17.84 25.61
N LYS A 231 16.39 17.87 26.82
CA LYS A 231 17.44 18.82 27.20
C LYS A 231 18.69 18.71 26.33
N GLU A 232 19.10 17.47 26.02
CA GLU A 232 20.27 17.22 25.17
C GLU A 232 19.98 17.44 23.68
N PHE A 233 18.71 17.28 23.29
CA PHE A 233 18.28 17.39 21.90
C PHE A 233 17.88 18.81 21.50
N LEU A 234 17.47 19.65 22.46
CA LEU A 234 16.94 20.98 22.21
C LEU A 234 17.92 21.90 21.45
N PRO A 235 19.24 21.93 21.75
CA PRO A 235 20.16 22.84 21.07
C PRO A 235 20.23 22.65 19.55
N ILE A 236 20.23 21.42 19.08
CA ILE A 236 20.26 21.13 17.64
C ILE A 236 18.90 21.37 16.99
N LEU A 237 17.80 21.07 17.70
CA LEU A 237 16.44 21.33 17.24
C LEU A 237 16.20 22.82 16.99
N GLU A 238 16.61 23.68 17.91
CA GLU A 238 16.49 25.15 17.77
C GLU A 238 17.24 25.67 16.54
N LYS A 239 18.47 25.18 16.29
CA LYS A 239 19.24 25.53 15.10
C LYS A 239 18.53 25.11 13.80
N VAL A 240 17.93 23.91 13.80
CA VAL A 240 17.18 23.39 12.64
C VAL A 240 15.90 24.21 12.41
N VAL A 241 15.15 24.53 13.46
CA VAL A 241 13.95 25.38 13.37
C VAL A 241 14.30 26.75 12.80
N GLN A 242 15.38 27.38 13.27
CA GLN A 242 15.85 28.67 12.76
C GLN A 242 16.22 28.62 11.25
N SER A 243 16.69 27.47 10.76
CA SER A 243 16.99 27.29 9.34
C SER A 243 15.75 27.15 8.46
N GLY A 244 14.58 26.83 9.04
CA GLY A 244 13.33 26.55 8.32
C GLY A 244 13.29 25.23 7.56
N ARG A 245 14.36 24.44 7.60
CA ARG A 245 14.46 23.15 6.90
C ARG A 245 13.84 22.01 7.72
N PRO A 246 13.26 21.00 7.05
CA PRO A 246 12.78 19.80 7.73
C PRO A 246 13.95 18.94 8.24
N MET A 247 13.65 18.02 9.16
CA MET A 247 14.63 17.14 9.78
C MET A 247 14.15 15.69 9.84
N LEU A 248 15.03 14.76 9.43
CA LEU A 248 14.93 13.33 9.75
C LEU A 248 15.83 13.04 10.94
N VAL A 249 15.29 12.37 11.95
CA VAL A 249 16.05 11.86 13.09
C VAL A 249 16.18 10.36 12.98
N ILE A 250 17.40 9.87 12.90
CA ILE A 250 17.73 8.44 12.92
C ILE A 250 18.45 8.17 14.23
N SER A 251 17.82 7.45 15.14
CA SER A 251 18.39 7.13 16.46
C SER A 251 18.02 5.71 16.87
N GLU A 252 18.66 5.18 17.91
CA GLU A 252 18.29 3.86 18.44
C GLU A 252 16.80 3.78 18.76
N ASP A 253 16.27 4.80 19.42
CA ASP A 253 14.85 5.02 19.67
C ASP A 253 14.60 6.50 20.04
N VAL A 254 13.37 6.94 19.88
CA VAL A 254 12.89 8.21 20.46
C VAL A 254 11.63 7.91 21.25
N ASP A 255 11.64 8.16 22.54
CA ASP A 255 10.52 7.79 23.38
C ASP A 255 10.17 8.84 24.44
N SER A 256 9.15 8.53 25.25
CA SER A 256 8.74 9.28 26.42
C SER A 256 8.53 10.77 26.12
N GLU A 257 9.17 11.64 26.89
CA GLU A 257 9.05 13.10 26.79
C GLU A 257 9.51 13.63 25.43
N ALA A 258 10.59 13.08 24.89
CA ALA A 258 11.14 13.51 23.62
C ALA A 258 10.14 13.29 22.48
N LEU A 259 9.58 12.09 22.38
CA LEU A 259 8.59 11.75 21.34
C LEU A 259 7.34 12.64 21.47
N ALA A 260 6.78 12.75 22.67
CA ALA A 260 5.60 13.58 22.92
C ALA A 260 5.83 15.05 22.50
N THR A 261 6.99 15.60 22.84
CA THR A 261 7.36 16.97 22.49
C THR A 261 7.49 17.17 20.98
N LEU A 262 8.15 16.23 20.27
CA LEU A 262 8.27 16.29 18.81
C LEU A 262 6.89 16.23 18.12
N VAL A 263 6.04 15.29 18.54
CA VAL A 263 4.69 15.13 18.00
C VAL A 263 3.84 16.39 18.21
N VAL A 264 3.81 16.94 19.43
CA VAL A 264 3.02 18.13 19.74
C VAL A 264 3.48 19.35 18.92
N ASN A 265 4.79 19.58 18.81
CA ASN A 265 5.32 20.71 18.04
C ASN A 265 5.13 20.51 16.52
N ARG A 266 5.20 19.30 16.03
CA ARG A 266 4.87 18.96 14.63
C ARG A 266 3.40 19.25 14.33
N LEU A 267 2.47 18.80 15.18
CA LEU A 267 1.04 19.02 15.00
C LEU A 267 0.65 20.51 15.07
N ARG A 268 1.37 21.30 15.87
CA ARG A 268 1.21 22.77 15.93
C ARG A 268 1.81 23.49 14.72
N GLY A 269 2.45 22.79 13.80
CA GLY A 269 3.08 23.37 12.60
C GLY A 269 4.41 24.09 12.85
N GLY A 270 4.91 24.08 14.08
CA GLY A 270 6.19 24.73 14.44
C GLY A 270 7.44 23.94 14.07
N LEU A 271 7.29 22.64 13.80
CA LEU A 271 8.41 21.74 13.54
C LEU A 271 8.11 20.82 12.37
N LYS A 272 8.98 20.79 11.37
CA LYS A 272 8.94 19.85 10.24
C LYS A 272 9.92 18.71 10.51
N ILE A 273 9.43 17.62 11.12
CA ILE A 273 10.29 16.54 11.60
C ILE A 273 9.63 15.18 11.42
N VAL A 274 10.47 14.17 11.20
CA VAL A 274 10.12 12.75 11.32
C VAL A 274 11.24 12.02 12.05
N ALA A 275 10.89 11.10 12.93
CA ALA A 275 11.83 10.27 13.67
C ALA A 275 11.63 8.79 13.33
N VAL A 276 12.75 8.10 13.11
CA VAL A 276 12.82 6.67 12.77
C VAL A 276 13.85 5.97 13.66
N LYS A 277 13.66 4.67 13.86
CA LYS A 277 14.66 3.84 14.53
C LYS A 277 15.82 3.56 13.60
N ALA A 278 17.03 3.51 14.15
CA ALA A 278 18.23 3.11 13.42
C ALA A 278 18.09 1.66 12.92
N PRO A 279 18.54 1.36 11.69
CA PRO A 279 18.51 0.01 11.16
C PRO A 279 19.56 -0.89 11.83
N GLY A 280 19.24 -2.18 11.94
CA GLY A 280 20.14 -3.18 12.53
C GLY A 280 20.23 -3.12 14.07
N PHE A 281 21.11 -3.94 14.63
CA PHE A 281 21.35 -4.08 16.07
C PHE A 281 22.85 -4.22 16.35
N GLY A 282 23.31 -3.77 17.54
CA GLY A 282 24.70 -3.91 17.97
C GLY A 282 25.69 -3.26 16.99
N ASP A 283 26.77 -3.96 16.67
CA ASP A 283 27.80 -3.42 15.77
C ASP A 283 27.30 -3.22 14.33
N ARG A 284 26.34 -4.01 13.88
CA ARG A 284 25.72 -3.80 12.55
C ARG A 284 24.99 -2.47 12.48
N ARG A 285 24.28 -2.06 13.54
CA ARG A 285 23.65 -0.74 13.60
C ARG A 285 24.68 0.36 13.44
N LYS A 286 25.83 0.26 14.12
CA LYS A 286 26.92 1.24 13.99
C LYS A 286 27.41 1.33 12.54
N GLU A 287 27.62 0.19 11.90
CA GLU A 287 28.09 0.13 10.52
C GLU A 287 27.07 0.71 9.52
N MET A 288 25.75 0.44 9.72
CA MET A 288 24.70 0.99 8.89
C MET A 288 24.53 2.50 9.10
N LEU A 289 24.67 3.00 10.32
CA LEU A 289 24.68 4.43 10.60
C LEU A 289 25.85 5.14 9.91
N GLU A 290 27.02 4.52 9.84
CA GLU A 290 28.17 5.03 9.08
C GLU A 290 27.89 5.07 7.58
N ASP A 291 27.27 4.02 7.05
CA ASP A 291 26.89 3.98 5.63
C ASP A 291 25.93 5.14 5.27
N ILE A 292 24.94 5.40 6.16
CA ILE A 292 24.01 6.52 6.00
C ILE A 292 24.75 7.87 6.14
N ALA A 293 25.67 7.99 7.08
CA ALA A 293 26.43 9.22 7.28
C ALA A 293 27.28 9.55 6.05
N ILE A 294 28.00 8.57 5.50
CA ILE A 294 28.80 8.73 4.29
C ILE A 294 27.90 9.10 3.09
N LEU A 295 26.77 8.43 2.94
CA LEU A 295 25.82 8.71 1.85
C LEU A 295 25.27 10.14 1.89
N THR A 296 25.03 10.67 3.09
CA THR A 296 24.36 11.97 3.29
C THR A 296 25.31 13.11 3.59
N GLY A 297 26.60 12.81 3.75
CA GLY A 297 27.64 13.80 4.12
C GLY A 297 27.52 14.25 5.58
N GLY A 298 26.88 13.45 6.44
CA GLY A 298 26.74 13.70 7.86
C GLY A 298 27.77 13.00 8.72
N THR A 299 27.63 13.17 10.02
CA THR A 299 28.50 12.53 11.03
C THR A 299 27.64 11.73 11.99
N VAL A 300 28.04 10.48 12.29
CA VAL A 300 27.39 9.71 13.35
C VAL A 300 27.76 10.32 14.70
N ILE A 301 26.79 10.88 15.40
CA ILE A 301 26.94 11.41 16.74
C ILE A 301 26.97 10.24 17.72
N SER A 302 28.15 10.03 18.34
CA SER A 302 28.42 8.92 19.25
C SER A 302 29.42 9.34 20.30
N GLU A 303 29.14 9.04 21.56
CA GLU A 303 30.09 9.27 22.65
C GLU A 303 31.39 8.45 22.49
N GLU A 304 31.29 7.27 21.86
CA GLU A 304 32.48 6.46 21.54
C GLU A 304 33.45 7.19 20.60
N LYS A 305 32.90 8.12 19.78
CA LYS A 305 33.67 8.99 18.87
C LYS A 305 33.98 10.37 19.48
N GLY A 306 33.59 10.59 20.72
CA GLY A 306 33.78 11.86 21.41
C GLY A 306 32.72 12.93 21.09
N PHE A 307 31.61 12.59 20.41
CA PHE A 307 30.55 13.51 20.08
C PHE A 307 29.33 13.33 21.01
N LYS A 308 28.85 14.42 21.60
CA LYS A 308 27.61 14.44 22.38
C LYS A 308 26.49 15.11 21.61
N LEU A 309 25.25 14.70 21.87
CA LEU A 309 24.08 15.27 21.21
C LEU A 309 23.89 16.76 21.53
N GLU A 310 24.19 17.18 22.75
CA GLU A 310 24.11 18.59 23.21
C GLU A 310 25.07 19.54 22.48
N ASP A 311 26.20 19.01 22.00
CA ASP A 311 27.25 19.77 21.30
C ASP A 311 27.07 19.72 19.77
N ALA A 312 26.02 19.02 19.26
CA ALA A 312 25.82 18.85 17.83
C ALA A 312 25.56 20.19 17.11
N GLY A 313 26.24 20.36 15.98
CA GLY A 313 26.07 21.47 15.07
C GLY A 313 25.38 21.07 13.77
N ILE A 314 24.88 22.06 13.00
CA ILE A 314 24.26 21.84 11.68
C ILE A 314 25.24 21.20 10.71
N GLU A 315 26.52 21.49 10.84
CA GLU A 315 27.61 20.93 10.04
C GLU A 315 27.83 19.42 10.22
N MET A 316 27.32 18.85 11.31
CA MET A 316 27.34 17.41 11.57
C MET A 316 26.16 16.68 10.96
N LEU A 317 25.11 17.42 10.55
CA LEU A 317 23.91 16.85 9.99
C LEU A 317 24.13 16.43 8.54
N GLY A 318 23.69 15.24 8.19
CA GLY A 318 23.59 14.83 6.80
C GLY A 318 22.51 15.62 6.05
N THR A 319 22.55 15.56 4.74
CA THR A 319 21.55 16.18 3.86
C THR A 319 21.23 15.29 2.67
N ALA A 320 20.01 15.42 2.15
CA ALA A 320 19.57 14.75 0.93
C ALA A 320 18.67 15.68 0.12
N GLU A 321 18.36 15.31 -1.10
CA GLU A 321 17.37 16.03 -1.90
C GLU A 321 15.96 15.79 -1.37
N LYS A 322 15.68 14.51 -1.01
CA LYS A 322 14.36 14.11 -0.50
C LYS A 322 14.45 12.92 0.44
N ILE A 323 13.54 12.86 1.39
CA ILE A 323 13.26 11.64 2.17
C ILE A 323 11.79 11.29 2.08
N THR A 324 11.51 9.98 2.07
CA THR A 324 10.18 9.41 2.19
C THR A 324 10.21 8.35 3.29
N VAL A 325 9.34 8.48 4.27
CA VAL A 325 9.24 7.55 5.40
C VAL A 325 7.82 7.03 5.48
N ASP A 326 7.65 5.74 5.26
CA ASP A 326 6.40 5.03 5.44
C ASP A 326 6.35 4.31 6.81
N LYS A 327 5.40 3.43 7.02
CA LYS A 327 5.24 2.67 8.26
C LYS A 327 6.40 1.68 8.51
N GLU A 328 7.04 1.19 7.46
CA GLU A 328 8.02 0.12 7.51
C GLU A 328 9.41 0.53 7.04
N ASN A 329 9.49 1.52 6.15
CA ASN A 329 10.72 1.89 5.44
C ASN A 329 11.05 3.37 5.54
N THR A 330 12.34 3.66 5.41
CA THR A 330 12.86 5.01 5.19
C THR A 330 13.71 5.02 3.92
N THR A 331 13.35 5.87 2.98
CA THR A 331 14.06 6.06 1.70
C THR A 331 14.73 7.43 1.68
N ILE A 332 16.04 7.45 1.43
CA ILE A 332 16.85 8.65 1.24
C ILE A 332 17.19 8.74 -0.24
N VAL A 333 16.81 9.84 -0.89
CA VAL A 333 17.03 10.08 -2.32
C VAL A 333 18.01 11.21 -2.51
N SER A 334 19.00 11.03 -3.39
CA SER A 334 20.05 12.00 -3.68
C SER A 334 20.75 12.51 -2.42
N GLY A 335 21.34 11.59 -1.64
CA GLY A 335 22.20 11.95 -0.51
C GLY A 335 23.34 12.87 -0.99
N LYS A 336 23.73 13.84 -0.17
CA LYS A 336 24.74 14.87 -0.54
C LYS A 336 26.15 14.51 -0.03
N GLY A 337 26.40 13.22 0.21
CA GLY A 337 27.75 12.73 0.56
C GLY A 337 28.75 12.87 -0.56
N ASP A 338 30.02 12.83 -0.19
CA ASP A 338 31.13 12.84 -1.15
C ASP A 338 31.17 11.50 -1.93
N LYS A 339 31.22 11.56 -3.26
CA LYS A 339 31.23 10.41 -4.15
C LYS A 339 32.47 9.52 -3.96
N ASP A 340 33.60 10.11 -3.70
CA ASP A 340 34.86 9.37 -3.47
C ASP A 340 34.81 8.65 -2.12
N ALA A 341 34.22 9.26 -1.09
CA ALA A 341 33.97 8.62 0.21
C ALA A 341 32.99 7.44 0.07
N ILE A 342 31.91 7.61 -0.69
CA ILE A 342 30.94 6.53 -0.97
C ILE A 342 31.63 5.37 -1.72
N ALA A 343 32.42 5.68 -2.77
CA ALA A 343 33.17 4.67 -3.52
C ALA A 343 34.20 3.93 -2.64
N GLY A 344 34.90 4.65 -1.76
CA GLY A 344 35.82 4.09 -0.78
C GLY A 344 35.11 3.15 0.20
N ARG A 345 33.92 3.52 0.68
CA ARG A 345 33.11 2.68 1.57
C ARG A 345 32.65 1.40 0.87
N ILE A 346 32.20 1.50 -0.37
CA ILE A 346 31.83 0.35 -1.21
C ILE A 346 33.01 -0.60 -1.40
N ALA A 347 34.19 -0.08 -1.70
CA ALA A 347 35.40 -0.88 -1.85
C ALA A 347 35.78 -1.61 -0.55
N MET A 348 35.64 -0.93 0.59
CA MET A 348 35.89 -1.53 1.90
C MET A 348 34.93 -2.69 2.21
N ILE A 349 33.62 -2.52 1.94
CA ILE A 349 32.62 -3.59 2.16
C ILE A 349 32.93 -4.78 1.23
N LYS A 350 33.29 -4.56 -0.03
CA LYS A 350 33.71 -5.64 -0.95
C LYS A 350 34.90 -6.42 -0.41
N ALA A 351 35.91 -5.73 0.09
CA ALA A 351 37.06 -6.38 0.68
C ALA A 351 36.73 -7.17 1.96
N GLN A 352 35.74 -6.74 2.73
CA GLN A 352 35.21 -7.50 3.89
C GLN A 352 34.48 -8.77 3.44
N ILE A 353 33.69 -8.72 2.36
CA ILE A 353 32.99 -9.88 1.78
C ILE A 353 34.00 -10.97 1.36
N GLU A 354 35.12 -10.56 0.74
CA GLU A 354 36.17 -11.48 0.30
C GLU A 354 36.91 -12.14 1.46
N LYS A 355 37.07 -11.44 2.59
CA LYS A 355 37.83 -11.90 3.75
C LYS A 355 37.01 -12.73 4.75
N THR A 356 35.68 -12.55 4.77
CA THR A 356 34.85 -13.25 5.76
C THR A 356 34.71 -14.73 5.44
N THR A 357 34.83 -15.55 6.48
CA THR A 357 34.66 -17.01 6.44
C THR A 357 33.25 -17.44 6.86
N SER A 358 32.45 -16.52 7.40
CA SER A 358 31.08 -16.76 7.85
C SER A 358 30.12 -16.48 6.69
N ASP A 359 29.34 -17.47 6.29
CA ASP A 359 28.32 -17.31 5.24
C ASP A 359 27.25 -16.31 5.65
N TYR A 360 26.86 -16.30 6.92
CA TYR A 360 25.90 -15.33 7.45
C TYR A 360 26.44 -13.89 7.41
N ASP A 361 27.71 -13.66 7.80
CA ASP A 361 28.29 -12.32 7.70
C ASP A 361 28.48 -11.89 6.25
N ARG A 362 28.82 -12.83 5.36
CA ARG A 362 28.91 -12.58 3.92
C ARG A 362 27.57 -12.11 3.36
N GLU A 363 26.49 -12.80 3.69
CA GLU A 363 25.14 -12.41 3.28
C GLU A 363 24.78 -10.98 3.75
N LYS A 364 25.05 -10.67 5.03
CA LYS A 364 24.75 -9.35 5.59
C LYS A 364 25.62 -8.22 5.04
N LEU A 365 26.87 -8.51 4.70
CA LEU A 365 27.74 -7.56 3.99
C LEU A 365 27.28 -7.34 2.55
N GLN A 366 26.77 -8.38 1.87
CA GLN A 366 26.17 -8.26 0.54
C GLN A 366 24.90 -7.41 0.55
N GLU A 367 24.02 -7.57 1.54
CA GLU A 367 22.85 -6.72 1.72
C GLU A 367 23.25 -5.24 1.89
N ARG A 368 24.25 -4.95 2.73
CA ARG A 368 24.77 -3.58 2.91
C ARG A 368 25.35 -3.01 1.63
N LEU A 369 26.14 -3.82 0.92
CA LEU A 369 26.73 -3.44 -0.36
C LEU A 369 25.64 -3.09 -1.37
N ALA A 370 24.59 -3.91 -1.47
CA ALA A 370 23.49 -3.69 -2.39
C ALA A 370 22.72 -2.40 -2.07
N LYS A 371 22.45 -2.15 -0.78
CA LYS A 371 21.79 -0.91 -0.34
C LYS A 371 22.60 0.35 -0.65
N LEU A 372 23.92 0.32 -0.48
CA LEU A 372 24.79 1.48 -0.69
C LEU A 372 25.18 1.68 -2.16
N ALA A 373 25.48 0.58 -2.88
CA ALA A 373 25.94 0.61 -4.26
C ALA A 373 24.82 0.63 -5.32
N GLY A 374 23.62 0.18 -4.96
CA GLY A 374 22.47 0.09 -5.86
C GLY A 374 21.87 1.44 -6.22
N GLY A 375 22.02 2.43 -5.37
CA GLY A 375 21.39 3.73 -5.54
C GLY A 375 19.86 3.64 -5.51
N VAL A 376 19.22 4.72 -5.96
CA VAL A 376 17.76 4.82 -6.12
C VAL A 376 17.45 5.16 -7.57
N ALA A 377 16.60 4.37 -8.24
CA ALA A 377 16.03 4.77 -9.51
C ALA A 377 14.84 5.70 -9.25
N VAL A 378 14.91 6.91 -9.74
CA VAL A 378 13.81 7.87 -9.66
C VAL A 378 13.11 7.93 -11.01
N ILE A 379 11.83 7.54 -11.04
CA ILE A 379 10.97 7.70 -12.20
C ILE A 379 10.28 9.06 -12.07
N TYR A 380 10.71 10.02 -12.89
CA TYR A 380 10.06 11.32 -12.98
C TYR A 380 8.90 11.23 -13.97
N VAL A 381 7.68 11.26 -13.47
CA VAL A 381 6.46 11.13 -14.29
C VAL A 381 6.09 12.50 -14.84
N GLY A 382 5.94 12.58 -16.17
CA GLY A 382 5.54 13.80 -16.86
C GLY A 382 4.07 13.79 -17.30
N ALA A 383 3.40 14.95 -17.18
CA ALA A 383 2.03 15.13 -17.64
C ALA A 383 1.74 16.58 -18.03
N ALA A 384 0.66 16.79 -18.80
CA ALA A 384 0.26 18.12 -19.25
C ALA A 384 -0.60 18.87 -18.20
N SER A 385 -1.21 18.17 -17.25
CA SER A 385 -2.04 18.74 -16.20
C SER A 385 -1.81 18.05 -14.87
N GLU A 386 -2.13 18.72 -13.76
CA GLU A 386 -2.01 18.17 -12.41
C GLU A 386 -2.88 16.92 -12.20
N VAL A 387 -4.11 16.92 -12.76
CA VAL A 387 -5.02 15.77 -12.69
C VAL A 387 -4.44 14.55 -13.41
N GLU A 388 -3.88 14.75 -14.61
CA GLU A 388 -3.20 13.69 -15.36
C GLU A 388 -1.94 13.21 -14.64
N MET A 389 -1.19 14.14 -14.04
CA MET A 389 0.02 13.84 -13.26
C MET A 389 -0.29 12.88 -12.12
N LYS A 390 -1.30 13.19 -11.32
CA LYS A 390 -1.70 12.37 -10.18
C LYS A 390 -2.15 10.98 -10.64
N GLU A 391 -3.00 10.90 -11.68
CA GLU A 391 -3.47 9.62 -12.23
C GLU A 391 -2.32 8.76 -12.77
N LYS A 392 -1.38 9.36 -13.51
CA LYS A 392 -0.21 8.64 -14.00
C LYS A 392 0.68 8.16 -12.86
N LYS A 393 0.92 8.99 -11.86
CA LYS A 393 1.75 8.64 -10.72
C LYS A 393 1.17 7.43 -9.96
N ASP A 394 -0.14 7.43 -9.67
CA ASP A 394 -0.82 6.31 -9.02
C ASP A 394 -0.68 5.03 -9.87
N ARG A 395 -0.79 5.13 -11.20
CA ARG A 395 -0.61 4.00 -12.11
C ARG A 395 0.82 3.44 -12.12
N TYR A 396 1.84 4.30 -12.01
CA TYR A 396 3.23 3.87 -11.85
C TYR A 396 3.47 3.21 -10.49
N ASP A 397 2.86 3.73 -9.41
CA ASP A 397 2.95 3.15 -8.06
C ASP A 397 2.35 1.73 -8.05
N ASP A 398 1.15 1.54 -8.60
CA ASP A 398 0.50 0.22 -8.74
C ASP A 398 1.36 -0.77 -9.51
N ALA A 399 1.88 -0.34 -10.68
CA ALA A 399 2.74 -1.16 -11.52
C ALA A 399 4.04 -1.58 -10.81
N LEU A 400 4.64 -0.68 -10.04
CA LEU A 400 5.84 -0.96 -9.26
C LEU A 400 5.57 -2.00 -8.15
N HIS A 401 4.48 -1.82 -7.40
CA HIS A 401 4.10 -2.74 -6.34
C HIS A 401 3.76 -4.14 -6.88
N ALA A 402 2.98 -4.22 -7.95
CA ALA A 402 2.67 -5.48 -8.61
C ALA A 402 3.93 -6.20 -9.11
N THR A 403 4.89 -5.45 -9.66
CA THR A 403 6.16 -6.00 -10.12
C THR A 403 6.98 -6.57 -8.96
N ARG A 404 7.07 -5.86 -7.83
CA ARG A 404 7.72 -6.38 -6.62
C ARG A 404 7.04 -7.64 -6.10
N ALA A 405 5.70 -7.65 -6.03
CA ALA A 405 4.93 -8.81 -5.62
C ALA A 405 5.18 -10.03 -6.53
N ALA A 406 5.35 -9.80 -7.84
CA ALA A 406 5.68 -10.85 -8.80
C ALA A 406 7.11 -11.40 -8.65
N ILE A 407 8.07 -10.55 -8.28
CA ILE A 407 9.45 -10.99 -7.98
C ILE A 407 9.49 -11.82 -6.69
N GLU A 408 8.65 -11.47 -5.70
CA GLU A 408 8.62 -12.16 -4.40
C GLU A 408 7.98 -13.56 -4.47
N GLU A 409 6.82 -13.70 -5.13
CA GLU A 409 6.04 -14.94 -5.10
C GLU A 409 5.76 -15.51 -6.50
N GLY A 410 6.35 -14.96 -7.57
CA GLY A 410 6.11 -15.40 -8.93
C GLY A 410 4.78 -14.91 -9.51
N ILE A 411 4.43 -15.48 -10.67
CA ILE A 411 3.26 -15.11 -11.46
C ILE A 411 2.35 -16.29 -11.72
N ILE A 412 1.08 -16.00 -11.97
CA ILE A 412 0.01 -16.92 -12.34
C ILE A 412 -0.73 -16.42 -13.59
N PRO A 413 -1.51 -17.26 -14.28
CA PRO A 413 -2.39 -16.80 -15.35
C PRO A 413 -3.35 -15.73 -14.87
N GLY A 414 -3.32 -14.55 -15.48
CA GLY A 414 -4.10 -13.39 -15.07
C GLY A 414 -5.58 -13.44 -15.49
N GLY A 415 -6.26 -12.31 -15.26
CA GLY A 415 -7.65 -12.14 -15.65
C GLY A 415 -8.64 -13.06 -14.92
N GLY A 416 -8.31 -13.50 -13.72
CA GLY A 416 -9.11 -14.40 -12.89
C GLY A 416 -9.02 -15.88 -13.28
N VAL A 417 -8.18 -16.25 -14.27
CA VAL A 417 -8.06 -17.64 -14.74
C VAL A 417 -7.47 -18.55 -13.67
N ALA A 418 -6.46 -18.09 -12.92
CA ALA A 418 -5.87 -18.87 -11.83
C ALA A 418 -6.90 -19.27 -10.77
N TYR A 419 -7.84 -18.39 -10.42
CA TYR A 419 -8.94 -18.72 -9.50
C TYR A 419 -9.85 -19.81 -10.09
N ILE A 420 -10.21 -19.70 -11.38
CA ILE A 420 -11.04 -20.72 -12.06
C ILE A 420 -10.34 -22.07 -12.06
N ARG A 421 -9.02 -22.13 -12.30
CA ARG A 421 -8.25 -23.39 -12.26
C ARG A 421 -8.20 -23.96 -10.85
N SER A 422 -8.10 -23.11 -9.84
CA SER A 422 -8.07 -23.53 -8.44
C SER A 422 -9.39 -24.15 -7.94
N ILE A 423 -10.53 -23.90 -8.60
CA ILE A 423 -11.82 -24.51 -8.25
C ILE A 423 -11.73 -26.04 -8.21
N SER A 424 -10.91 -26.65 -9.06
CA SER A 424 -10.74 -28.10 -9.12
C SER A 424 -10.19 -28.70 -7.82
N SER A 425 -9.40 -27.96 -7.04
CA SER A 425 -8.84 -28.40 -5.75
C SER A 425 -9.91 -28.57 -4.67
N LEU A 426 -11.04 -27.88 -4.80
CA LEU A 426 -12.16 -27.96 -3.85
C LEU A 426 -13.03 -29.21 -4.05
N LYS A 427 -12.93 -29.93 -5.17
CA LYS A 427 -13.81 -31.10 -5.48
C LYS A 427 -13.74 -32.21 -4.42
N ASN A 428 -12.57 -32.42 -3.85
CA ASN A 428 -12.34 -33.47 -2.86
C ASN A 428 -12.31 -32.93 -1.42
N LEU A 429 -12.48 -31.62 -1.23
CA LEU A 429 -12.46 -30.98 0.08
C LEU A 429 -13.79 -31.28 0.81
N LYS A 430 -13.67 -31.94 1.97
CA LYS A 430 -14.84 -32.32 2.78
C LYS A 430 -15.03 -31.35 3.93
N GLY A 431 -16.26 -30.87 4.10
CA GLY A 431 -16.72 -30.24 5.35
C GLY A 431 -17.02 -31.31 6.40
N GLU A 432 -16.91 -30.97 7.67
CA GLU A 432 -17.25 -31.83 8.80
C GLU A 432 -18.76 -31.97 8.97
N ASN A 433 -19.51 -30.99 8.46
CA ASN A 433 -20.97 -30.95 8.47
C ASN A 433 -21.49 -30.26 7.19
N GLU A 434 -22.82 -30.20 7.01
CA GLU A 434 -23.45 -29.63 5.82
C GLU A 434 -23.18 -28.12 5.68
N ASP A 435 -23.18 -27.37 6.79
CA ASP A 435 -22.92 -25.92 6.77
C ASP A 435 -21.49 -25.61 6.34
N GLN A 436 -20.50 -26.39 6.77
CA GLN A 436 -19.12 -26.25 6.26
C GLN A 436 -19.02 -26.57 4.75
N LYS A 437 -19.77 -27.55 4.24
CA LYS A 437 -19.82 -27.82 2.79
C LYS A 437 -20.41 -26.65 2.04
N ILE A 438 -21.46 -26.02 2.58
CA ILE A 438 -22.03 -24.80 2.02
C ILE A 438 -20.98 -23.67 2.01
N GLY A 439 -20.20 -23.54 3.09
CA GLY A 439 -19.09 -22.58 3.19
C GLY A 439 -18.04 -22.77 2.07
N ILE A 440 -17.67 -24.02 1.78
CA ILE A 440 -16.77 -24.38 0.68
C ILE A 440 -17.39 -24.00 -0.68
N ASP A 441 -18.70 -24.27 -0.86
CA ASP A 441 -19.40 -23.94 -2.11
C ASP A 441 -19.55 -22.42 -2.34
N ILE A 442 -19.69 -21.64 -1.25
CA ILE A 442 -19.68 -20.17 -1.31
C ILE A 442 -18.38 -19.67 -1.92
N VAL A 443 -17.22 -20.16 -1.43
CA VAL A 443 -15.91 -19.77 -1.98
C VAL A 443 -15.80 -20.22 -3.44
N ARG A 444 -16.17 -21.46 -3.75
CA ARG A 444 -16.16 -21.99 -5.12
C ARG A 444 -16.88 -21.05 -6.10
N ARG A 445 -18.05 -20.55 -5.74
CA ARG A 445 -18.82 -19.62 -6.58
C ARG A 445 -18.18 -18.24 -6.65
N ALA A 446 -17.64 -17.74 -5.52
CA ALA A 446 -17.01 -16.44 -5.49
C ALA A 446 -15.77 -16.35 -6.38
N LEU A 447 -15.03 -17.45 -6.56
CA LEU A 447 -13.85 -17.50 -7.44
C LEU A 447 -14.16 -17.24 -8.93
N GLU A 448 -15.42 -17.33 -9.35
CA GLU A 448 -15.85 -17.01 -10.71
C GLU A 448 -15.99 -15.50 -10.93
N GLU A 449 -16.25 -14.73 -9.87
CA GLU A 449 -16.68 -13.33 -9.97
C GLU A 449 -15.61 -12.38 -10.53
N PRO A 450 -14.31 -12.49 -10.26
CA PRO A 450 -13.31 -11.64 -10.89
C PRO A 450 -13.35 -11.73 -12.44
N LEU A 451 -13.33 -12.95 -13.00
CA LEU A 451 -13.43 -13.15 -14.44
C LEU A 451 -14.79 -12.69 -14.98
N ARG A 452 -15.88 -12.98 -14.27
CA ARG A 452 -17.24 -12.56 -14.62
C ARG A 452 -17.34 -11.04 -14.71
N GLN A 453 -16.76 -10.31 -13.73
CA GLN A 453 -16.77 -8.85 -13.73
C GLN A 453 -15.91 -8.26 -14.85
N ILE A 454 -14.72 -8.82 -15.12
CA ILE A 454 -13.86 -8.41 -16.24
C ILE A 454 -14.62 -8.56 -17.56
N ALA A 455 -15.33 -9.67 -17.77
CA ALA A 455 -16.13 -9.93 -18.96
C ALA A 455 -17.31 -8.93 -19.06
N ALA A 456 -18.02 -8.67 -17.96
CA ALA A 456 -19.11 -7.73 -17.90
C ALA A 456 -18.65 -6.29 -18.22
N ASN A 457 -17.51 -5.84 -17.69
CA ASN A 457 -16.92 -4.54 -18.01
C ASN A 457 -16.49 -4.45 -19.49
N ALA A 458 -16.20 -5.60 -20.11
CA ALA A 458 -15.92 -5.69 -21.55
C ALA A 458 -17.18 -5.77 -22.42
N GLY A 459 -18.39 -5.71 -21.82
CA GLY A 459 -19.66 -5.81 -22.53
C GLY A 459 -20.01 -7.23 -22.98
N LYS A 460 -19.47 -8.25 -22.31
CA LYS A 460 -19.73 -9.67 -22.59
C LYS A 460 -20.55 -10.32 -21.48
N GLU A 461 -21.27 -11.39 -21.82
CA GLU A 461 -21.98 -12.19 -20.84
C GLU A 461 -20.99 -13.02 -20.02
N GLY A 462 -20.82 -12.65 -18.75
CA GLY A 462 -19.82 -13.24 -17.85
C GLY A 462 -19.99 -14.76 -17.67
N SER A 463 -21.22 -15.25 -17.62
CA SER A 463 -21.52 -16.67 -17.47
C SER A 463 -21.01 -17.52 -18.64
N VAL A 464 -21.12 -16.99 -19.86
CA VAL A 464 -20.63 -17.65 -21.08
C VAL A 464 -19.10 -17.73 -21.06
N ILE A 465 -18.44 -16.62 -20.72
CA ILE A 465 -16.99 -16.54 -20.66
C ILE A 465 -16.43 -17.49 -19.58
N VAL A 466 -16.99 -17.44 -18.36
CA VAL A 466 -16.58 -18.34 -17.27
C VAL A 466 -16.73 -19.81 -17.66
N ASN A 467 -17.86 -20.20 -18.26
CA ASN A 467 -18.08 -21.58 -18.70
C ASN A 467 -17.07 -22.01 -19.78
N ALA A 468 -16.75 -21.13 -20.73
CA ALA A 468 -15.77 -21.40 -21.77
C ALA A 468 -14.36 -21.60 -21.16
N VAL A 469 -13.96 -20.74 -20.22
CA VAL A 469 -12.67 -20.86 -19.51
C VAL A 469 -12.62 -22.12 -18.65
N MET A 470 -13.68 -22.47 -17.93
CA MET A 470 -13.78 -23.71 -17.12
C MET A 470 -13.56 -24.99 -17.95
N LYS A 471 -14.05 -25.00 -19.19
CA LYS A 471 -13.86 -26.13 -20.12
C LYS A 471 -12.44 -26.21 -20.66
N GLY A 472 -11.71 -25.13 -20.66
CA GLY A 472 -10.32 -25.06 -21.09
C GLY A 472 -9.37 -25.71 -20.08
N LYS A 473 -8.12 -25.93 -20.48
CA LYS A 473 -7.05 -26.53 -19.67
C LYS A 473 -5.85 -25.62 -19.61
N GLY A 474 -5.01 -25.79 -18.57
CA GLY A 474 -3.80 -25.02 -18.38
C GLY A 474 -4.12 -23.52 -18.29
N ASP A 475 -3.34 -22.70 -18.97
CA ASP A 475 -3.42 -21.24 -18.92
C ASP A 475 -4.42 -20.65 -19.94
N TYR A 476 -5.25 -21.49 -20.55
CA TYR A 476 -6.30 -21.05 -21.48
C TYR A 476 -7.31 -20.15 -20.77
N GLY A 477 -7.45 -18.92 -21.25
CA GLY A 477 -8.31 -17.91 -20.64
C GLY A 477 -8.86 -16.90 -21.64
N TYR A 478 -9.60 -15.92 -21.16
CA TYR A 478 -10.21 -14.86 -21.97
C TYR A 478 -9.45 -13.56 -21.81
N ASN A 479 -8.82 -13.09 -22.89
CA ASN A 479 -8.21 -11.77 -22.97
C ASN A 479 -9.27 -10.72 -23.34
N ALA A 480 -9.76 -10.00 -22.32
CA ALA A 480 -10.81 -9.02 -22.48
C ALA A 480 -10.39 -7.78 -23.32
N ARG A 481 -9.06 -7.52 -23.45
CA ARG A 481 -8.55 -6.43 -24.31
C ARG A 481 -8.78 -6.73 -25.79
N THR A 482 -8.41 -7.95 -26.22
CA THR A 482 -8.46 -8.37 -27.62
C THR A 482 -9.76 -9.12 -27.98
N ASP A 483 -10.61 -9.42 -26.98
CA ASP A 483 -11.82 -10.23 -27.14
C ASP A 483 -11.56 -11.64 -27.70
N GLN A 484 -10.47 -12.27 -27.22
CA GLN A 484 -10.03 -13.58 -27.71
C GLN A 484 -9.73 -14.54 -26.56
N PHE A 485 -9.91 -15.82 -26.81
CA PHE A 485 -9.45 -16.89 -25.93
C PHE A 485 -8.03 -17.28 -26.32
N VAL A 486 -7.11 -17.21 -25.36
CA VAL A 486 -5.67 -17.41 -25.58
C VAL A 486 -5.03 -18.14 -24.41
N ASN A 487 -3.78 -18.59 -24.58
CA ASN A 487 -2.92 -18.92 -23.44
C ASN A 487 -2.53 -17.60 -22.74
N MET A 488 -2.95 -17.41 -21.49
CA MET A 488 -2.80 -16.14 -20.79
C MET A 488 -1.33 -15.81 -20.50
N ILE A 489 -0.52 -16.80 -20.11
CA ILE A 489 0.92 -16.59 -19.83
C ILE A 489 1.68 -16.21 -21.10
N GLU A 490 1.41 -16.89 -22.22
CA GLU A 490 2.04 -16.58 -23.52
C GLU A 490 1.58 -15.23 -24.06
N ALA A 491 0.31 -14.88 -23.83
CA ALA A 491 -0.22 -13.58 -24.22
C ALA A 491 0.21 -12.41 -23.29
N GLY A 492 1.02 -12.68 -22.26
CA GLY A 492 1.47 -11.70 -21.30
C GLY A 492 0.39 -11.18 -20.34
N VAL A 493 -0.77 -11.85 -20.26
CA VAL A 493 -1.84 -11.53 -19.30
C VAL A 493 -1.60 -12.33 -18.02
N ILE A 494 -0.85 -11.77 -17.12
CA ILE A 494 -0.33 -12.42 -15.92
C ILE A 494 -0.58 -11.57 -14.68
N ASP A 495 -0.87 -12.23 -13.57
CA ASP A 495 -1.08 -11.58 -12.27
C ASP A 495 -0.01 -12.06 -11.27
N PRO A 496 0.48 -11.22 -10.34
CA PRO A 496 1.34 -11.67 -9.26
C PRO A 496 0.60 -12.65 -8.34
N THR A 497 1.25 -13.75 -7.98
CA THR A 497 0.68 -14.76 -7.08
C THR A 497 0.31 -14.14 -5.72
N LYS A 498 1.19 -13.30 -5.17
CA LYS A 498 0.97 -12.59 -3.91
C LYS A 498 -0.31 -11.74 -3.95
N VAL A 499 -0.51 -10.99 -5.03
CA VAL A 499 -1.70 -10.13 -5.22
C VAL A 499 -2.99 -10.96 -5.18
N ALA A 500 -3.05 -12.03 -5.96
CA ALA A 500 -4.23 -12.89 -6.00
C ALA A 500 -4.50 -13.58 -4.65
N ARG A 501 -3.47 -14.09 -3.99
CA ARG A 501 -3.58 -14.75 -2.69
C ARG A 501 -4.09 -13.79 -1.61
N VAL A 502 -3.45 -12.64 -1.46
CA VAL A 502 -3.79 -11.63 -0.45
C VAL A 502 -5.21 -11.09 -0.68
N ALA A 503 -5.60 -10.85 -1.93
CA ALA A 503 -6.96 -10.42 -2.26
C ALA A 503 -8.02 -11.41 -1.78
N LEU A 504 -7.80 -12.72 -1.97
CA LEU A 504 -8.74 -13.75 -1.51
C LEU A 504 -8.76 -13.87 0.02
N GLU A 505 -7.60 -13.87 0.68
CA GLU A 505 -7.46 -13.97 2.13
C GLU A 505 -8.17 -12.80 2.85
N ASN A 506 -7.93 -11.56 2.42
CA ASN A 506 -8.56 -10.38 3.01
C ASN A 506 -10.07 -10.34 2.73
N ALA A 507 -10.49 -10.68 1.52
CA ALA A 507 -11.90 -10.77 1.16
C ALA A 507 -12.65 -11.77 2.05
N ALA A 508 -12.12 -12.97 2.21
CA ALA A 508 -12.75 -14.03 3.00
C ALA A 508 -12.76 -13.70 4.49
N SER A 509 -11.69 -13.12 5.02
CA SER A 509 -11.58 -12.69 6.41
C SER A 509 -12.71 -11.73 6.79
N ILE A 510 -12.87 -10.65 6.05
CA ILE A 510 -13.88 -9.62 6.33
C ILE A 510 -15.29 -10.13 6.01
N ALA A 511 -15.49 -10.83 4.89
CA ALA A 511 -16.80 -11.40 4.57
C ALA A 511 -17.24 -12.43 5.63
N GLY A 512 -16.31 -13.25 6.14
CA GLY A 512 -16.57 -14.20 7.23
C GLY A 512 -17.00 -13.51 8.53
N MET A 513 -16.36 -12.38 8.89
CA MET A 513 -16.77 -11.58 10.04
C MET A 513 -18.16 -10.96 9.87
N LEU A 514 -18.45 -10.41 8.70
CA LEU A 514 -19.77 -9.86 8.37
C LEU A 514 -20.87 -10.93 8.42
N LEU A 515 -20.59 -12.15 7.94
CA LEU A 515 -21.55 -13.26 7.98
C LEU A 515 -21.89 -13.72 9.41
N THR A 516 -20.92 -13.64 10.33
CA THR A 516 -21.08 -14.02 11.73
C THR A 516 -21.67 -12.90 12.59
N THR A 517 -21.90 -11.71 12.03
CA THR A 517 -22.47 -10.56 12.75
C THR A 517 -23.98 -10.73 12.91
N GLU A 518 -24.47 -10.56 14.14
CA GLU A 518 -25.88 -10.67 14.51
C GLU A 518 -26.45 -9.34 14.97
N CYS A 519 -25.62 -8.46 15.54
CA CYS A 519 -26.01 -7.18 16.09
C CYS A 519 -25.05 -6.08 15.63
N VAL A 520 -25.59 -4.90 15.36
CA VAL A 520 -24.84 -3.69 15.01
C VAL A 520 -25.23 -2.56 15.95
N LEU A 521 -24.22 -1.85 16.45
CA LEU A 521 -24.37 -0.71 17.37
C LEU A 521 -23.87 0.55 16.65
N ALA A 522 -24.78 1.41 16.21
CA ALA A 522 -24.48 2.67 15.56
C ALA A 522 -24.59 3.84 16.53
N GLU A 523 -23.80 4.89 16.33
CA GLU A 523 -23.98 6.14 17.05
C GLU A 523 -25.16 6.93 16.49
N ILE A 524 -26.05 7.37 17.38
CA ILE A 524 -27.12 8.29 16.98
C ILE A 524 -26.49 9.66 16.82
N LYS A 525 -26.49 10.17 15.58
CA LYS A 525 -26.10 11.57 15.32
C LYS A 525 -27.17 12.46 15.94
N GLU A 526 -26.83 13.19 17.02
CA GLU A 526 -27.67 14.27 17.50
C GLU A 526 -27.69 15.35 16.42
N GLU A 527 -28.89 15.62 15.87
CA GLU A 527 -29.09 16.83 15.07
C GLU A 527 -28.80 18.01 16.00
N THR A 528 -27.69 18.68 15.80
CA THR A 528 -27.44 19.98 16.47
C THR A 528 -28.56 20.90 16.03
N PRO A 529 -29.46 21.36 16.94
CA PRO A 529 -30.51 22.31 16.55
C PRO A 529 -29.81 23.50 15.89
N ALA A 530 -30.26 23.88 14.70
CA ALA A 530 -29.81 25.11 14.06
C ALA A 530 -29.98 26.23 15.10
N ALA A 531 -28.91 26.91 15.47
CA ALA A 531 -28.96 28.04 16.37
C ALA A 531 -30.03 29.01 15.82
N PRO A 532 -31.04 29.42 16.65
CA PRO A 532 -32.06 30.32 16.16
C PRO A 532 -31.36 31.57 15.64
N MET A 533 -31.56 31.91 14.38
CA MET A 533 -31.15 33.19 13.82
C MET A 533 -31.71 34.26 14.72
N GLY A 534 -30.82 34.96 15.44
CA GLY A 534 -31.18 36.03 16.37
C GLY A 534 -32.12 37.00 15.67
N ALA A 535 -33.28 37.14 16.25
CA ALA A 535 -34.26 38.16 15.90
C ALA A 535 -33.58 39.51 15.81
N GLY A 536 -33.79 40.16 14.68
CA GLY A 536 -33.16 41.43 14.32
C GLY A 536 -33.12 42.46 15.46
N MET A 537 -31.97 42.99 15.73
CA MET A 537 -31.85 44.25 16.41
C MET A 537 -32.36 45.35 15.48
N ASN A 538 -33.51 45.85 15.85
CA ASN A 538 -34.13 47.02 15.34
C ASN A 538 -33.21 48.24 15.57
N PRO A 539 -32.79 49.00 14.54
CA PRO A 539 -32.13 50.29 14.79
C PRO A 539 -33.22 51.35 14.85
N GLY A 540 -33.72 51.55 16.05
CA GLY A 540 -34.71 52.57 16.35
C GLY A 540 -34.17 53.62 17.31
N MET A 541 -33.97 54.80 16.75
CA MET A 541 -34.13 56.13 17.33
C MET A 541 -33.26 56.64 18.50
N GLY A 542 -32.64 57.71 18.21
CA GLY A 542 -32.82 58.98 18.88
C GLY A 542 -31.51 59.55 19.41
N GLY A 543 -30.91 60.50 18.90
CA GLY A 543 -31.33 61.87 18.93
C GLY A 543 -30.72 62.61 20.11
N MET A 544 -29.92 63.60 19.80
CA MET A 544 -29.64 64.82 20.62
C MET A 544 -28.82 64.68 21.88
N TYR A 545 -27.66 65.12 21.84
CA TYR A 545 -27.00 66.37 22.27
C TYR A 545 -25.48 66.25 22.17
#